data_522d4bd7e7e65e8d3a0cb8d46bb568d0
#
_entry.id   522d4bd7e7e65e8d3a0cb8d46bb568d0
#
_cell.length_a   1.000
_cell.length_b   1.000
_cell.length_c   1.000
_cell.angle_alpha   90.00
_cell.angle_beta   90.00
_cell.angle_gamma   90.00
#
_symmetry.space_group_name_H-M   'P 1'
#
loop_
_entity.id
_entity.type
_entity.pdbx_description
1 polymer ?
#
loop_
_entity_poly.entity_id
_entity_poly.type
_entity_poly.pdbx_seq_one_letter_code
_entity_poly.pdbx_strand_id
1 'polypeptide(L)'
;MNDIPDIEIEYDDNYNPMVTSPNAPYGLPFYQTRETMIDVEVYKRFLDNAIAQFRHSKFYKNYKSFLMSLGLDHCQILSNINEENVGARGIEMNHNFLTIFDIALLITEHVLNTVGYISTFDLIYLLKLEHKENRIPIVMLSETVHEIYHQNDDMVLPAQMCYGNWIELLQRYNRGITVRIAQKVINYIDRSINESAENAAVINDLLGLRENVESWGRFNEYSDNRRIGTISVNAPSIGYGYNNNSYYLE
;
A
#
# COMPACT_ATOMS: atom_id res chain seq x y z
N MET A 1 -38.94 17.84 -9.30
CA MET A 1 -37.93 17.69 -8.26
C MET A 1 -37.85 16.21 -7.97
N ASN A 2 -36.76 15.57 -8.32
CA ASN A 2 -36.56 14.16 -7.97
C ASN A 2 -36.10 14.15 -6.51
N ASP A 3 -36.95 13.62 -5.65
CA ASP A 3 -36.58 13.38 -4.25
C ASP A 3 -35.41 12.41 -4.24
N ILE A 4 -34.26 12.91 -3.80
CA ILE A 4 -33.12 12.07 -3.49
C ILE A 4 -33.54 11.27 -2.25
N PRO A 5 -33.59 9.93 -2.32
CA PRO A 5 -33.98 9.14 -1.15
C PRO A 5 -32.99 9.43 -0.02
N ASP A 6 -33.49 9.66 1.18
CA ASP A 6 -32.68 9.77 2.38
C ASP A 6 -31.89 8.46 2.55
N ILE A 7 -30.59 8.56 2.47
CA ILE A 7 -29.69 7.45 2.72
C ILE A 7 -29.39 7.46 4.21
N GLU A 8 -30.02 6.56 4.95
CA GLU A 8 -29.62 6.32 6.34
C GLU A 8 -28.30 5.54 6.34
N ILE A 9 -27.29 6.14 6.97
CA ILE A 9 -26.00 5.49 7.19
C ILE A 9 -26.05 4.89 8.60
N GLU A 10 -26.17 3.57 8.66
CA GLU A 10 -25.94 2.82 9.89
C GLU A 10 -24.46 2.46 10.02
N TYR A 11 -23.99 2.37 11.24
CA TYR A 11 -22.63 1.93 11.54
C TYR A 11 -22.70 0.58 12.27
N ASP A 12 -21.84 -0.36 11.88
CA ASP A 12 -21.67 -1.59 12.65
C ASP A 12 -20.92 -1.32 13.97
N ASP A 13 -20.80 -2.35 14.81
CA ASP A 13 -20.11 -2.27 16.12
C ASP A 13 -18.63 -1.86 16.02
N ASN A 14 -18.06 -1.85 14.82
CA ASN A 14 -16.68 -1.43 14.53
C ASN A 14 -16.61 -0.04 13.85
N TYR A 15 -17.71 0.70 13.86
CA TYR A 15 -17.85 2.02 13.20
C TYR A 15 -17.64 2.00 11.68
N ASN A 16 -17.88 0.88 11.01
CA ASN A 16 -17.93 0.85 9.56
C ASN A 16 -19.32 1.32 9.08
N PRO A 17 -19.39 2.25 8.10
CA PRO A 17 -20.66 2.71 7.60
C PRO A 17 -21.36 1.58 6.82
N MET A 18 -22.52 1.21 7.29
CA MET A 18 -23.43 0.32 6.57
C MET A 18 -24.45 1.17 5.83
N VAL A 19 -24.44 1.11 4.51
CA VAL A 19 -25.48 1.77 3.71
C VAL A 19 -26.61 0.78 3.50
N THR A 20 -27.64 0.85 4.35
CA THR A 20 -28.89 0.16 4.14
C THR A 20 -29.84 1.08 3.38
N SER A 21 -30.02 0.84 2.09
CA SER A 21 -31.17 1.44 1.38
C SER A 21 -32.34 0.47 1.44
N PRO A 22 -33.40 0.78 2.17
CA PRO A 22 -34.58 -0.07 2.21
C PRO A 22 -35.29 -0.23 0.85
N ASN A 23 -34.91 0.58 -0.13
CA ASN A 23 -35.47 0.58 -1.47
C ASN A 23 -34.49 0.14 -2.56
N ALA A 24 -33.30 -0.36 -2.21
CA ALA A 24 -32.42 -0.98 -3.19
C ALA A 24 -33.00 -2.37 -3.53
N PRO A 25 -33.59 -2.58 -4.72
CA PRO A 25 -34.25 -3.83 -5.07
C PRO A 25 -33.30 -5.01 -5.15
N TYR A 26 -32.04 -4.75 -5.09
CA TYR A 26 -30.95 -5.72 -4.99
C TYR A 26 -29.89 -5.06 -4.14
N GLY A 27 -29.62 -5.58 -2.96
CA GLY A 27 -28.50 -5.15 -2.12
C GLY A 27 -27.21 -5.24 -2.94
N LEU A 28 -26.94 -4.19 -3.73
CA LEU A 28 -25.62 -4.05 -4.34
C LEU A 28 -24.67 -3.84 -3.16
N PRO A 29 -23.85 -4.82 -2.83
CA PRO A 29 -22.92 -4.64 -1.74
C PRO A 29 -21.96 -3.53 -2.13
N PHE A 30 -22.01 -2.40 -1.45
CA PHE A 30 -20.92 -1.42 -1.46
C PHE A 30 -19.64 -2.10 -0.98
N TYR A 31 -19.81 -3.20 -0.28
CA TYR A 31 -18.75 -4.02 0.28
C TYR A 31 -18.37 -5.16 -0.66
N GLN A 32 -17.08 -5.32 -0.83
CA GLN A 32 -16.49 -6.44 -1.51
C GLN A 32 -16.09 -7.49 -0.48
N THR A 33 -16.35 -8.75 -0.80
CA THR A 33 -15.92 -9.92 -0.01
C THR A 33 -14.93 -10.75 -0.81
N ARG A 34 -14.37 -11.78 -0.22
CA ARG A 34 -13.50 -12.71 -0.94
C ARG A 34 -14.20 -13.35 -2.14
N GLU A 35 -15.46 -13.70 -1.99
CA GLU A 35 -16.26 -14.33 -3.05
C GLU A 35 -16.49 -13.39 -4.23
N THR A 36 -16.69 -12.09 -3.97
CA THR A 36 -16.86 -11.10 -5.04
C THR A 36 -15.54 -10.72 -5.70
N MET A 37 -14.42 -10.96 -5.04
CA MET A 37 -13.06 -10.66 -5.51
C MET A 37 -12.28 -11.90 -5.98
N ILE A 38 -12.92 -13.03 -6.22
CA ILE A 38 -12.28 -14.23 -6.78
C ILE A 38 -11.69 -13.95 -8.17
N ASP A 39 -12.39 -13.14 -8.97
CA ASP A 39 -11.88 -12.70 -10.26
C ASP A 39 -10.76 -11.67 -10.06
N VAL A 40 -9.58 -11.99 -10.54
CA VAL A 40 -8.36 -11.16 -10.43
C VAL A 40 -8.55 -9.78 -11.05
N GLU A 41 -9.28 -9.68 -12.17
CA GLU A 41 -9.54 -8.41 -12.85
C GLU A 41 -10.51 -7.53 -12.04
N VAL A 42 -11.50 -8.14 -11.39
CA VAL A 42 -12.42 -7.44 -10.48
C VAL A 42 -11.63 -6.93 -9.27
N TYR A 43 -10.78 -7.75 -8.68
CA TYR A 43 -9.96 -7.38 -7.54
C TYR A 43 -8.98 -6.25 -7.89
N LYS A 44 -8.27 -6.40 -8.99
CA LYS A 44 -7.35 -5.36 -9.48
C LYS A 44 -8.07 -4.05 -9.71
N ARG A 45 -9.23 -4.07 -10.39
CA ARG A 45 -10.04 -2.88 -10.66
C ARG A 45 -10.50 -2.20 -9.37
N PHE A 46 -10.85 -2.96 -8.35
CA PHE A 46 -11.20 -2.43 -7.03
C PHE A 46 -10.03 -1.63 -6.43
N LEU A 47 -8.81 -2.21 -6.42
CA LEU A 47 -7.61 -1.56 -5.92
C LEU A 47 -7.26 -0.31 -6.74
N ASP A 48 -7.22 -0.43 -8.07
CA ASP A 48 -6.88 0.66 -8.97
C ASP A 48 -7.84 1.85 -8.82
N ASN A 49 -9.15 1.59 -8.70
CA ASN A 49 -10.16 2.63 -8.49
C ASN A 49 -9.96 3.36 -7.15
N ALA A 50 -9.70 2.63 -6.07
CA ALA A 50 -9.46 3.22 -4.76
C ALA A 50 -8.19 4.06 -4.75
N ILE A 51 -7.11 3.56 -5.36
CA ILE A 51 -5.82 4.25 -5.48
C ILE A 51 -5.96 5.53 -6.31
N ALA A 52 -6.66 5.45 -7.45
CA ALA A 52 -6.90 6.62 -8.30
C ALA A 52 -7.66 7.71 -7.54
N GLN A 53 -8.75 7.37 -6.86
CA GLN A 53 -9.52 8.31 -6.04
C GLN A 53 -8.67 8.88 -4.88
N PHE A 54 -7.87 8.05 -4.22
CA PHE A 54 -6.97 8.51 -3.17
C PHE A 54 -5.95 9.53 -3.71
N ARG A 55 -5.26 9.23 -4.81
CA ARG A 55 -4.27 10.12 -5.44
C ARG A 55 -4.87 11.44 -5.91
N HIS A 56 -6.11 11.44 -6.41
CA HIS A 56 -6.83 12.66 -6.81
C HIS A 56 -7.37 13.46 -5.63
N SER A 57 -7.36 12.92 -4.41
CA SER A 57 -7.89 13.59 -3.23
C SER A 57 -7.07 14.83 -2.86
N LYS A 58 -7.76 15.84 -2.32
CA LYS A 58 -7.09 17.02 -1.74
C LYS A 58 -6.11 16.64 -0.63
N PHE A 59 -6.41 15.57 0.12
CA PHE A 59 -5.53 15.07 1.16
C PHE A 59 -4.17 14.68 0.59
N TYR A 60 -4.12 13.85 -0.47
CA TYR A 60 -2.86 13.36 -1.03
C TYR A 60 -1.99 14.50 -1.59
N LYS A 61 -2.62 15.46 -2.25
CA LYS A 61 -1.93 16.67 -2.75
C LYS A 61 -1.33 17.49 -1.62
N ASN A 62 -2.08 17.69 -0.53
CA ASN A 62 -1.62 18.46 0.63
C ASN A 62 -0.58 17.68 1.45
N TYR A 63 -0.59 16.34 1.40
CA TYR A 63 0.35 15.52 2.15
C TYR A 63 1.78 15.71 1.66
N LYS A 64 2.01 15.82 0.35
CA LYS A 64 3.32 16.19 -0.20
C LYS A 64 3.81 17.54 0.39
N SER A 65 2.96 18.56 0.35
CA SER A 65 3.30 19.87 0.91
C SER A 65 3.57 19.82 2.42
N PHE A 66 2.85 18.96 3.15
CA PHE A 66 3.11 18.72 4.56
C PHE A 66 4.50 18.10 4.79
N LEU A 67 4.89 17.07 4.03
CA LEU A 67 6.21 16.46 4.11
C LEU A 67 7.32 17.49 3.84
N MET A 68 7.14 18.34 2.85
CA MET A 68 8.07 19.42 2.54
C MET A 68 8.19 20.42 3.69
N SER A 69 7.09 20.74 4.38
CA SER A 69 7.12 21.61 5.58
C SER A 69 7.86 21.00 6.77
N LEU A 70 8.08 19.69 6.78
CA LEU A 70 8.91 18.99 7.76
C LEU A 70 10.41 18.96 7.41
N GLY A 71 10.82 19.65 6.33
CA GLY A 71 12.19 19.67 5.84
C GLY A 71 12.52 18.58 4.82
N LEU A 72 11.51 17.85 4.33
CA LEU A 72 11.65 16.87 3.25
C LEU A 72 11.42 17.54 1.88
N ASP A 73 12.01 18.70 1.67
CA ASP A 73 11.85 19.57 0.50
C ASP A 73 12.98 19.39 -0.53
N HIS A 74 13.85 18.42 -0.32
CA HIS A 74 15.01 18.14 -1.16
C HIS A 74 15.11 16.66 -1.53
N CYS A 75 15.89 16.37 -2.57
CA CYS A 75 16.22 15.00 -2.94
C CYS A 75 17.09 14.35 -1.84
N GLN A 76 16.60 13.28 -1.22
CA GLN A 76 17.31 12.63 -0.11
C GLN A 76 18.60 11.92 -0.56
N ILE A 77 18.77 11.65 -1.86
CA ILE A 77 20.01 11.13 -2.41
C ILE A 77 20.97 12.26 -2.80
N LEU A 78 20.44 13.31 -3.42
CA LEU A 78 21.21 14.47 -3.86
C LEU A 78 20.76 15.68 -3.04
N SER A 79 21.26 15.76 -1.82
CA SER A 79 20.82 16.73 -0.80
C SER A 79 20.92 18.20 -1.20
N ASN A 80 21.72 18.51 -2.23
CA ASN A 80 21.85 19.84 -2.79
C ASN A 80 20.75 20.20 -3.83
N ILE A 81 19.88 19.25 -4.16
CA ILE A 81 18.77 19.46 -5.10
C ILE A 81 17.48 19.62 -4.31
N ASN A 82 16.90 20.82 -4.38
CA ASN A 82 15.61 21.17 -3.80
C ASN A 82 14.68 21.81 -4.85
N GLU A 83 13.42 22.08 -4.50
CA GLU A 83 12.45 22.65 -5.44
C GLU A 83 12.87 24.03 -5.99
N GLU A 84 13.67 24.80 -5.28
CA GLU A 84 14.08 26.16 -5.71
C GLU A 84 15.21 26.11 -6.73
N ASN A 85 16.11 25.13 -6.67
CA ASN A 85 17.29 25.07 -7.52
C ASN A 85 17.29 23.93 -8.55
N VAL A 86 16.24 23.15 -8.59
CA VAL A 86 16.02 22.15 -9.65
C VAL A 86 15.54 22.85 -10.90
N GLY A 87 16.41 23.30 -11.72
CA GLY A 87 16.09 24.08 -12.93
C GLY A 87 15.08 23.51 -13.93
N ALA A 88 14.21 22.57 -13.57
CA ALA A 88 13.07 22.14 -14.36
C ALA A 88 12.21 21.02 -13.76
N ARG A 89 12.63 20.29 -12.75
CA ARG A 89 11.95 19.05 -12.39
C ARG A 89 11.88 18.89 -10.88
N GLY A 90 10.68 19.00 -10.34
CA GLY A 90 10.39 19.10 -8.92
C GLY A 90 10.88 17.92 -8.07
N ILE A 91 10.69 18.05 -6.77
CA ILE A 91 10.87 16.95 -5.83
C ILE A 91 9.59 16.11 -5.82
N GLU A 92 9.72 14.81 -5.92
CA GLU A 92 8.63 13.85 -5.97
C GLU A 92 8.59 12.98 -4.72
N MET A 93 7.37 12.67 -4.29
CA MET A 93 7.11 11.76 -3.21
C MET A 93 7.07 10.32 -3.75
N ASN A 94 8.09 9.55 -3.48
CA ASN A 94 8.17 8.15 -3.88
C ASN A 94 7.78 7.22 -2.74
N HIS A 95 6.85 6.29 -3.00
CA HIS A 95 6.61 5.16 -2.12
C HIS A 95 7.77 4.18 -2.32
N ASN A 96 8.62 4.03 -1.31
CA ASN A 96 9.81 3.18 -1.42
C ASN A 96 9.38 1.69 -1.56
N PHE A 97 10.19 0.75 -1.43
CA PHE A 97 10.04 -0.71 -1.67
C PHE A 97 8.60 -1.31 -1.72
N LEU A 98 7.61 -0.72 -1.05
CA LEU A 98 6.18 -1.00 -1.20
C LEU A 98 5.52 0.12 -2.00
N THR A 99 5.04 -0.19 -3.20
CA THR A 99 4.25 0.76 -3.99
C THR A 99 2.91 1.06 -3.32
N ILE A 100 2.24 2.12 -3.73
CA ILE A 100 0.88 2.41 -3.23
C ILE A 100 -0.09 1.24 -3.51
N PHE A 101 0.13 0.48 -4.59
CA PHE A 101 -0.62 -0.72 -4.89
C PHE A 101 -0.34 -1.84 -3.89
N ASP A 102 0.92 -2.07 -3.53
CA ASP A 102 1.28 -3.08 -2.51
C ASP A 102 0.70 -2.72 -1.13
N ILE A 103 0.67 -1.43 -0.79
CA ILE A 103 0.08 -0.93 0.45
C ILE A 103 -1.44 -1.12 0.44
N ALA A 104 -2.11 -0.77 -0.66
CA ALA A 104 -3.55 -0.99 -0.81
C ALA A 104 -3.90 -2.48 -0.76
N LEU A 105 -3.10 -3.34 -1.39
CA LEU A 105 -3.24 -4.80 -1.33
C LEU A 105 -3.07 -5.30 0.10
N LEU A 106 -2.02 -4.89 0.81
CA LEU A 106 -1.74 -5.26 2.20
C LEU A 106 -2.92 -4.93 3.12
N ILE A 107 -3.44 -3.71 3.02
CA ILE A 107 -4.59 -3.26 3.80
C ILE A 107 -5.83 -4.08 3.46
N THR A 108 -6.13 -4.24 2.17
CA THR A 108 -7.32 -4.97 1.70
C THR A 108 -7.30 -6.42 2.16
N GLU A 109 -6.17 -7.12 1.99
CA GLU A 109 -6.01 -8.51 2.43
C GLU A 109 -6.17 -8.64 3.95
N HIS A 110 -5.62 -7.70 4.72
CA HIS A 110 -5.79 -7.69 6.17
C HIS A 110 -7.25 -7.54 6.57
N VAL A 111 -7.96 -6.58 5.99
CA VAL A 111 -9.38 -6.33 6.30
C VAL A 111 -10.24 -7.52 5.90
N LEU A 112 -10.03 -8.09 4.71
CA LEU A 112 -10.74 -9.28 4.28
C LEU A 112 -10.47 -10.50 5.19
N ASN A 113 -9.26 -10.62 5.75
CA ASN A 113 -8.90 -11.71 6.67
C ASN A 113 -9.39 -11.51 8.10
N THR A 114 -9.69 -10.28 8.50
CA THR A 114 -10.10 -9.94 9.88
C THR A 114 -11.59 -9.61 9.99
N VAL A 115 -12.10 -8.81 9.07
CA VAL A 115 -13.48 -8.31 9.04
C VAL A 115 -14.35 -9.12 8.07
N GLY A 116 -13.77 -9.56 6.94
CA GLY A 116 -14.45 -10.36 5.91
C GLY A 116 -14.99 -9.55 4.73
N TYR A 117 -15.07 -8.25 4.83
CA TYR A 117 -15.54 -7.35 3.78
C TYR A 117 -14.83 -5.99 3.82
N ILE A 118 -14.81 -5.29 2.69
CA ILE A 118 -14.22 -3.95 2.55
C ILE A 118 -14.91 -3.17 1.43
N SER A 119 -15.07 -1.87 1.61
CA SER A 119 -15.53 -0.97 0.55
C SER A 119 -14.38 -0.12 -0.02
N THR A 120 -14.59 0.48 -1.19
CA THR A 120 -13.65 1.46 -1.77
C THR A 120 -13.43 2.64 -0.81
N PHE A 121 -14.47 3.06 -0.09
CA PHE A 121 -14.38 4.18 0.86
C PHE A 121 -13.53 3.81 2.07
N ASP A 122 -13.67 2.58 2.60
CA ASP A 122 -12.85 2.08 3.72
C ASP A 122 -11.38 2.04 3.32
N LEU A 123 -11.08 1.51 2.14
CA LEU A 123 -9.70 1.45 1.65
C LEU A 123 -9.09 2.84 1.49
N ILE A 124 -9.84 3.80 0.90
CA ILE A 124 -9.39 5.20 0.79
C ILE A 124 -9.18 5.82 2.17
N TYR A 125 -10.08 5.57 3.10
CA TYR A 125 -9.95 6.08 4.47
C TYR A 125 -8.71 5.52 5.16
N LEU A 126 -8.47 4.21 5.07
CA LEU A 126 -7.31 3.56 5.66
C LEU A 126 -6.01 4.05 5.00
N LEU A 127 -5.97 4.20 3.68
CA LEU A 127 -4.82 4.80 2.99
C LEU A 127 -4.53 6.22 3.51
N LYS A 128 -5.56 7.05 3.70
CA LYS A 128 -5.39 8.39 4.28
C LYS A 128 -4.88 8.33 5.72
N LEU A 129 -5.42 7.41 6.52
CA LEU A 129 -5.04 7.23 7.92
C LEU A 129 -3.56 6.84 8.03
N GLU A 130 -3.11 5.85 7.25
CA GLU A 130 -1.72 5.39 7.31
C GLU A 130 -0.71 6.45 6.85
N HIS A 131 -1.07 7.27 5.85
CA HIS A 131 -0.27 8.44 5.49
C HIS A 131 -0.25 9.50 6.61
N LYS A 132 -1.43 9.83 7.16
CA LYS A 132 -1.55 10.82 8.25
C LYS A 132 -0.74 10.44 9.48
N GLU A 133 -0.74 9.17 9.83
CA GLU A 133 -0.01 8.63 10.98
C GLU A 133 1.47 8.32 10.65
N ASN A 134 1.94 8.72 9.46
CA ASN A 134 3.31 8.55 9.01
C ASN A 134 3.83 7.11 9.10
N ARG A 135 3.01 6.13 8.68
CA ARG A 135 3.41 4.71 8.63
C ARG A 135 3.79 4.23 7.24
N ILE A 136 3.63 5.07 6.23
CA ILE A 136 3.95 4.72 4.85
C ILE A 136 5.43 4.96 4.57
N PRO A 137 6.14 4.00 3.93
CA PRO A 137 7.54 4.17 3.57
C PRO A 137 7.69 5.16 2.40
N ILE A 138 8.14 6.36 2.68
CA ILE A 138 8.29 7.43 1.70
C ILE A 138 9.73 7.90 1.64
N VAL A 139 10.20 8.19 0.43
CA VAL A 139 11.46 8.88 0.15
C VAL A 139 11.20 10.02 -0.83
N MET A 140 11.76 11.20 -0.57
CA MET A 140 11.65 12.34 -1.46
C MET A 140 12.82 12.34 -2.44
N LEU A 141 12.53 12.33 -3.73
CA LEU A 141 13.50 12.24 -4.80
C LEU A 141 13.29 13.36 -5.81
N SER A 142 14.37 13.81 -6.47
CA SER A 142 14.20 14.58 -7.69
C SER A 142 13.62 13.68 -8.78
N GLU A 143 12.86 14.25 -9.71
CA GLU A 143 12.25 13.51 -10.82
C GLU A 143 13.28 12.63 -11.56
N THR A 144 14.46 13.16 -11.85
CA THR A 144 15.54 12.39 -12.51
C THR A 144 15.99 11.17 -11.68
N VAL A 145 16.18 11.34 -10.36
CA VAL A 145 16.56 10.23 -9.49
C VAL A 145 15.44 9.23 -9.37
N HIS A 146 14.21 9.68 -9.32
CA HIS A 146 13.01 8.85 -9.29
C HIS A 146 12.88 7.99 -10.57
N GLU A 147 13.11 8.58 -11.74
CA GLU A 147 13.15 7.83 -13.00
C GLU A 147 14.27 6.77 -13.00
N ILE A 148 15.50 7.14 -12.56
CA ILE A 148 16.62 6.20 -12.47
C ILE A 148 16.30 5.05 -11.49
N TYR A 149 15.70 5.38 -10.35
CA TYR A 149 15.30 4.39 -9.35
C TYR A 149 14.32 3.36 -9.93
N HIS A 150 13.34 3.80 -10.71
CA HIS A 150 12.38 2.89 -11.33
C HIS A 150 12.94 2.10 -12.53
N GLN A 151 14.01 2.57 -13.16
CA GLN A 151 14.65 1.90 -14.29
C GLN A 151 15.77 0.95 -13.88
N ASN A 152 16.22 1.01 -12.62
CA ASN A 152 17.37 0.26 -12.15
C ASN A 152 16.99 -0.62 -10.95
N ASP A 153 16.75 -1.90 -11.21
CA ASP A 153 16.38 -2.88 -10.19
C ASP A 153 17.50 -3.09 -9.13
N ASP A 154 18.74 -2.72 -9.43
CA ASP A 154 19.86 -2.82 -8.51
C ASP A 154 19.96 -1.64 -7.54
N MET A 155 19.28 -0.53 -7.83
CA MET A 155 19.26 0.63 -6.95
C MET A 155 18.37 0.39 -5.74
N VAL A 156 18.97 0.43 -4.55
CA VAL A 156 18.26 0.29 -3.27
C VAL A 156 18.35 1.58 -2.49
N LEU A 157 17.22 2.02 -1.97
CA LEU A 157 17.14 3.15 -1.04
C LEU A 157 17.14 2.58 0.38
N PRO A 158 18.20 2.78 1.18
CA PRO A 158 18.32 2.18 2.49
C PRO A 158 17.17 2.51 3.43
N ALA A 159 16.87 1.61 4.37
CA ALA A 159 15.77 1.76 5.31
C ALA A 159 15.84 3.07 6.12
N GLN A 160 17.05 3.56 6.39
CA GLN A 160 17.29 4.81 7.12
C GLN A 160 16.85 6.07 6.35
N MET A 161 16.74 5.98 5.03
CA MET A 161 16.26 7.07 4.19
C MET A 161 14.74 7.16 4.14
N CYS A 162 14.04 6.10 4.55
CA CYS A 162 12.58 6.09 4.56
C CYS A 162 12.03 6.96 5.68
N TYR A 163 11.26 7.96 5.30
CA TYR A 163 10.37 8.61 6.21
C TYR A 163 9.15 7.72 6.46
N GLY A 164 8.71 7.65 7.71
CA GLY A 164 7.56 6.85 8.11
C GLY A 164 7.91 5.55 8.83
N ASN A 165 7.04 5.17 9.77
CA ASN A 165 7.18 3.95 10.58
C ASN A 165 6.58 2.74 9.84
N TRP A 166 7.20 2.33 8.73
CA TRP A 166 6.73 1.22 7.91
C TRP A 166 6.78 -0.14 8.64
N ILE A 167 7.59 -0.28 9.69
CA ILE A 167 7.60 -1.48 10.54
C ILE A 167 6.25 -1.62 11.24
N GLU A 168 5.73 -0.55 11.80
CA GLU A 168 4.41 -0.53 12.43
C GLU A 168 3.29 -0.81 11.40
N LEU A 169 3.41 -0.31 10.17
CA LEU A 169 2.47 -0.65 9.10
C LEU A 169 2.39 -2.18 8.90
N LEU A 170 3.53 -2.84 8.76
CA LEU A 170 3.59 -4.29 8.56
C LEU A 170 3.04 -5.07 9.77
N GLN A 171 3.35 -4.63 10.99
CA GLN A 171 2.83 -5.24 12.22
C GLN A 171 1.31 -5.09 12.31
N ARG A 172 0.80 -3.92 12.02
CA ARG A 172 -0.63 -3.58 12.04
C ARG A 172 -1.43 -4.40 11.03
N TYR A 173 -0.90 -4.55 9.83
CA TYR A 173 -1.55 -5.25 8.73
C TYR A 173 -0.98 -6.66 8.47
N ASN A 174 -0.46 -7.31 9.50
CA ASN A 174 0.22 -8.60 9.39
C ASN A 174 -0.62 -9.71 8.75
N ARG A 175 -1.95 -9.68 8.92
CA ARG A 175 -2.89 -10.61 8.27
C ARG A 175 -3.06 -10.37 6.77
N GLY A 176 -2.58 -9.24 6.27
CA GLY A 176 -2.58 -8.89 4.85
C GLY A 176 -1.27 -9.19 4.13
N ILE A 177 -0.26 -9.68 4.83
CA ILE A 177 1.04 -10.00 4.21
C ILE A 177 0.90 -11.26 3.37
N THR A 178 0.76 -11.08 2.06
CA THR A 178 0.80 -12.16 1.08
C THR A 178 2.24 -12.62 0.86
N VAL A 179 2.43 -13.80 0.26
CA VAL A 179 3.77 -14.32 -0.13
C VAL A 179 4.53 -13.30 -0.96
N ARG A 180 3.85 -12.63 -1.90
CA ARG A 180 4.45 -11.59 -2.74
C ARG A 180 4.94 -10.40 -1.92
N ILE A 181 4.12 -9.89 -0.99
CA ILE A 181 4.50 -8.76 -0.12
C ILE A 181 5.64 -9.19 0.79
N ALA A 182 5.56 -10.38 1.40
CA ALA A 182 6.63 -10.93 2.22
C ALA A 182 7.96 -10.97 1.47
N GLN A 183 7.97 -11.47 0.23
CA GLN A 183 9.18 -11.55 -0.58
C GLN A 183 9.78 -10.17 -0.88
N LYS A 184 8.94 -9.18 -1.21
CA LYS A 184 9.41 -7.79 -1.43
C LYS A 184 10.04 -7.21 -0.17
N VAL A 185 9.39 -7.37 0.98
CA VAL A 185 9.89 -6.86 2.26
C VAL A 185 11.20 -7.55 2.66
N ILE A 186 11.26 -8.88 2.53
CA ILE A 186 12.47 -9.67 2.83
C ILE A 186 13.63 -9.22 1.94
N ASN A 187 13.41 -9.12 0.63
CA ASN A 187 14.43 -8.66 -0.31
C ASN A 187 14.94 -7.25 0.04
N TYR A 188 14.01 -6.36 0.42
CA TYR A 188 14.37 -5.02 0.84
C TYR A 188 15.19 -5.01 2.15
N ILE A 189 14.80 -5.81 3.13
CA ILE A 189 15.54 -5.96 4.40
C ILE A 189 16.93 -6.52 4.14
N ASP A 190 17.05 -7.60 3.38
CA ASP A 190 18.34 -8.25 3.09
C ASP A 190 19.31 -7.29 2.38
N ARG A 191 18.81 -6.48 1.44
CA ARG A 191 19.61 -5.43 0.78
C ARG A 191 19.99 -4.29 1.75
N SER A 192 19.03 -3.82 2.56
CA SER A 192 19.27 -2.74 3.52
C SER A 192 20.28 -3.14 4.60
N ILE A 193 20.29 -4.40 5.04
CA ILE A 193 21.29 -4.92 5.99
C ILE A 193 22.68 -4.85 5.39
N ASN A 194 22.86 -5.26 4.13
CA ASN A 194 24.15 -5.22 3.45
C ASN A 194 24.73 -3.81 3.32
N GLU A 195 23.86 -2.80 3.19
CA GLU A 195 24.27 -1.40 3.08
C GLU A 195 24.43 -0.70 4.45
N SER A 196 23.84 -1.26 5.51
CA SER A 196 23.83 -0.69 6.86
C SER A 196 24.90 -1.30 7.78
N ALA A 197 25.94 -1.89 7.24
CA ALA A 197 26.94 -2.73 7.96
C ALA A 197 27.55 -2.14 9.24
N GLU A 198 27.39 -0.84 9.51
CA GLU A 198 27.98 -0.16 10.67
C GLU A 198 27.05 -0.07 11.90
N ASN A 199 25.75 -0.38 11.78
CA ASN A 199 24.80 -0.22 12.89
C ASN A 199 24.15 -1.55 13.32
N ALA A 200 24.78 -2.24 14.26
CA ALA A 200 24.33 -3.54 14.76
C ALA A 200 22.91 -3.54 15.34
N ALA A 201 22.46 -2.44 15.94
CA ALA A 201 21.11 -2.35 16.51
C ALA A 201 20.05 -2.36 15.40
N VAL A 202 20.23 -1.54 14.36
CA VAL A 202 19.34 -1.50 13.19
C VAL A 202 19.31 -2.85 12.48
N ILE A 203 20.46 -3.51 12.35
CA ILE A 203 20.56 -4.85 11.73
C ILE A 203 19.73 -5.87 12.53
N ASN A 204 19.85 -5.89 13.84
CA ASN A 204 19.11 -6.83 14.68
C ASN A 204 17.59 -6.61 14.58
N ASP A 205 17.12 -5.35 14.57
CA ASP A 205 15.72 -5.02 14.43
C ASP A 205 15.18 -5.46 13.06
N LEU A 206 15.95 -5.27 11.99
CA LEU A 206 15.60 -5.71 10.65
C LEU A 206 15.59 -7.24 10.52
N LEU A 207 16.52 -7.96 11.15
CA LEU A 207 16.53 -9.42 11.15
C LEU A 207 15.30 -9.98 11.90
N GLY A 208 14.97 -9.44 13.07
CA GLY A 208 13.75 -9.82 13.80
C GLY A 208 12.47 -9.57 13.02
N LEU A 209 12.40 -8.44 12.30
CA LEU A 209 11.28 -8.15 11.42
C LEU A 209 11.21 -9.13 10.24
N ARG A 210 12.35 -9.47 9.62
CA ARG A 210 12.44 -10.43 8.52
C ARG A 210 11.81 -11.78 8.88
N GLU A 211 12.17 -12.32 10.04
CA GLU A 211 11.61 -13.60 10.53
C GLU A 211 10.09 -13.52 10.74
N ASN A 212 9.61 -12.41 11.30
CA ASN A 212 8.19 -12.19 11.48
C ASN A 212 7.45 -12.13 10.14
N VAL A 213 7.94 -11.36 9.19
CA VAL A 213 7.33 -11.20 7.85
C VAL A 213 7.26 -12.54 7.11
N GLU A 214 8.32 -13.34 7.17
CA GLU A 214 8.34 -14.68 6.60
C GLU A 214 7.28 -15.59 7.25
N SER A 215 7.18 -15.54 8.57
CA SER A 215 6.17 -16.30 9.33
C SER A 215 4.74 -15.87 8.97
N TRP A 216 4.47 -14.56 8.88
CA TRP A 216 3.16 -14.03 8.52
C TRP A 216 2.75 -14.41 7.09
N GLY A 217 3.66 -14.32 6.13
CA GLY A 217 3.40 -14.72 4.76
C GLY A 217 3.00 -16.20 4.64
N ARG A 218 3.75 -17.08 5.28
CA ARG A 218 3.44 -18.53 5.30
C ARG A 218 2.11 -18.83 5.99
N PHE A 219 1.82 -18.15 7.11
CA PHE A 219 0.57 -18.35 7.84
C PHE A 219 -0.64 -17.92 7.02
N ASN A 220 -0.57 -16.79 6.34
CA ASN A 220 -1.68 -16.27 5.54
C ASN A 220 -1.94 -17.15 4.33
N GLU A 221 -0.90 -17.62 3.62
CA GLU A 221 -1.02 -18.59 2.54
C GLU A 221 -1.72 -19.88 3.00
N TYR A 222 -1.31 -20.42 4.14
CA TYR A 222 -1.93 -21.63 4.67
C TYR A 222 -3.40 -21.42 5.09
N SER A 223 -3.73 -20.25 5.60
CA SER A 223 -5.09 -19.90 5.99
C SER A 223 -6.01 -19.75 4.77
N ASP A 224 -5.50 -19.17 3.70
CA ASP A 224 -6.24 -19.02 2.43
C ASP A 224 -6.53 -20.37 1.81
N ASN A 225 -5.56 -21.29 1.78
CA ASN A 225 -5.75 -22.66 1.27
C ASN A 225 -6.77 -23.48 2.08
N ARG A 226 -6.94 -23.19 3.36
CA ARG A 226 -7.99 -23.83 4.20
C ARG A 226 -9.38 -23.28 3.96
N ARG A 227 -9.49 -21.97 3.64
CA ARG A 227 -10.78 -21.29 3.43
C ARG A 227 -11.37 -21.59 2.06
N ILE A 228 -10.54 -21.76 1.06
CA ILE A 228 -10.90 -22.23 -0.27
C ILE A 228 -10.95 -23.75 -0.19
N GLY A 229 -11.98 -24.31 0.46
CA GLY A 229 -12.14 -25.77 0.62
C GLY A 229 -11.87 -26.47 -0.71
N THR A 230 -10.73 -27.16 -0.79
CA THR A 230 -10.33 -28.13 -1.83
C THR A 230 -10.77 -27.85 -3.26
N ILE A 231 -10.57 -26.65 -3.74
CA ILE A 231 -10.40 -26.43 -5.17
C ILE A 231 -8.90 -26.55 -5.38
N SER A 232 -8.45 -27.75 -5.75
CA SER A 232 -7.14 -27.92 -6.35
C SER A 232 -7.16 -27.24 -7.72
N VAL A 233 -7.13 -25.94 -7.70
CA VAL A 233 -6.71 -25.19 -8.86
C VAL A 233 -5.19 -25.26 -8.78
N ASN A 234 -4.59 -25.95 -9.76
CA ASN A 234 -3.27 -25.60 -10.23
C ASN A 234 -3.37 -24.12 -10.64
N ALA A 235 -3.33 -23.23 -9.65
CA ALA A 235 -3.18 -21.83 -9.91
C ALA A 235 -1.84 -21.73 -10.63
N PRO A 236 -1.81 -21.35 -11.91
CA PRO A 236 -0.56 -20.98 -12.52
C PRO A 236 0.00 -19.94 -11.56
N SER A 237 1.26 -20.07 -11.19
CA SER A 237 1.99 -19.01 -10.51
C SER A 237 1.63 -17.76 -11.26
N ILE A 238 0.78 -16.91 -10.66
CA ILE A 238 0.36 -15.66 -11.28
C ILE A 238 1.62 -14.81 -11.21
N GLY A 239 2.50 -15.04 -12.17
CA GLY A 239 3.55 -14.13 -12.52
C GLY A 239 2.84 -12.87 -13.00
N TYR A 240 2.55 -11.96 -12.11
CA TYR A 240 2.27 -10.60 -12.47
C TYR A 240 3.54 -10.06 -13.13
N GLY A 241 3.67 -10.35 -14.43
CA GLY A 241 4.60 -9.66 -15.28
C GLY A 241 4.19 -8.20 -15.26
N TYR A 242 4.84 -7.42 -14.45
CA TYR A 242 4.79 -5.98 -14.57
C TYR A 242 5.42 -5.62 -15.89
N ASN A 243 4.60 -5.40 -16.90
CA ASN A 243 4.96 -4.47 -17.95
C ASN A 243 4.99 -3.09 -17.30
N ASN A 244 6.19 -2.61 -17.02
CA ASN A 244 6.47 -1.29 -16.44
C ASN A 244 6.03 -0.10 -17.32
N ASN A 245 5.24 -0.33 -18.37
CA ASN A 245 5.04 0.66 -19.43
C ASN A 245 3.65 1.32 -19.48
N SER A 246 2.89 1.43 -18.39
CA SER A 246 1.59 2.12 -18.56
C SER A 246 1.02 2.92 -17.40
N TYR A 247 1.81 3.43 -16.48
CA TYR A 247 1.24 4.28 -15.43
C TYR A 247 1.84 5.69 -15.35
N TYR A 248 2.22 6.24 -16.51
CA TYR A 248 2.36 7.67 -16.67
C TYR A 248 1.13 8.16 -17.42
N LEU A 249 0.10 8.58 -16.70
CA LEU A 249 -0.90 9.51 -17.18
C LEU A 249 -0.66 10.83 -16.44
N GLU A 250 -0.37 11.83 -17.24
CA GLU A 250 -0.18 13.24 -16.95
C GLU A 250 -1.16 13.83 -15.92
#